data_8ad8c1343fda8817ce5d6fbfa51c4aec
#
_entry.id   8ad8c1343fda8817ce5d6fbfa51c4aec
#
_cell.length_a   1.000
_cell.length_b   1.000
_cell.length_c   1.000
_cell.angle_alpha   90.00
_cell.angle_beta   90.00
_cell.angle_gamma   90.00
#
_symmetry.space_group_name_H-M   'P 1'
#
loop_
_entity.id
_entity.type
_entity.pdbx_description
1 polymer ?
#
loop_
_entity_poly.entity_id
_entity_poly.type
_entity_poly.pdbx_seq_one_letter_code
_entity_poly.pdbx_strand_id
1 'polypeptide(L)'
;MTLADLDEIMEIEPVAFGSHHWSRQSFANELGNLGGHYYVACEPTDGRIYGYSGFWLIGEEAHITTLAVHPDYRRMHAGERLLLNDIYYANRVGANWMTLEVRVSNETAQKLYLKYGFKSLGLRRNYYQDNSEDAMVLWTENIHDPDFKALVRQRIAELKEIHLFAIDPFPEDKGGATTRAAESKSPESAESSPQMEV
;
A
#
# COMPACT_ATOMS: atom_id res chain seq x y z
N MET A 1 3.03 -5.12 -11.55
CA MET A 1 1.75 -5.08 -12.33
C MET A 1 2.00 -4.50 -13.69
N THR A 2 1.37 -5.07 -14.73
CA THR A 2 1.45 -4.65 -16.14
C THR A 2 0.06 -4.64 -16.77
N LEU A 3 -0.07 -4.14 -18.00
CA LEU A 3 -1.35 -4.18 -18.72
C LEU A 3 -1.87 -5.61 -18.97
N ALA A 4 -0.98 -6.60 -19.03
CA ALA A 4 -1.36 -8.00 -19.22
C ALA A 4 -2.05 -8.60 -17.98
N ASP A 5 -1.80 -8.04 -16.79
CA ASP A 5 -2.36 -8.53 -15.53
C ASP A 5 -3.81 -8.04 -15.31
N LEU A 6 -4.25 -7.02 -16.08
CA LEU A 6 -5.50 -6.32 -15.80
C LEU A 6 -6.75 -7.20 -15.94
N ASP A 7 -6.73 -8.20 -16.79
CA ASP A 7 -7.90 -9.07 -16.97
C ASP A 7 -8.16 -9.91 -15.71
N GLU A 8 -7.12 -10.47 -15.09
CA GLU A 8 -7.23 -11.19 -13.80
C GLU A 8 -7.53 -10.23 -12.63
N ILE A 9 -6.98 -9.02 -12.65
CA ILE A 9 -7.30 -7.99 -11.64
C ILE A 9 -8.78 -7.64 -11.68
N MET A 10 -9.38 -7.54 -12.86
CA MET A 10 -10.81 -7.26 -13.00
C MET A 10 -11.73 -8.42 -12.57
N GLU A 11 -11.19 -9.61 -12.32
CA GLU A 11 -11.93 -10.69 -11.61
C GLU A 11 -11.94 -10.46 -10.09
N ILE A 12 -10.88 -9.85 -9.54
CA ILE A 12 -10.73 -9.61 -8.10
C ILE A 12 -11.43 -8.31 -7.67
N GLU A 13 -11.29 -7.25 -8.45
CA GLU A 13 -11.68 -5.90 -8.10
C GLU A 13 -13.16 -5.75 -7.71
N PRO A 14 -14.13 -6.23 -8.52
CA PRO A 14 -15.55 -6.12 -8.17
C PRO A 14 -15.93 -6.93 -6.92
N VAL A 15 -15.21 -8.04 -6.67
CA VAL A 15 -15.47 -8.90 -5.51
C VAL A 15 -14.86 -8.29 -4.24
N ALA A 16 -13.79 -7.53 -4.37
CA ALA A 16 -13.13 -6.86 -3.26
C ALA A 16 -13.83 -5.56 -2.85
N PHE A 17 -14.27 -4.75 -3.83
CA PHE A 17 -14.75 -3.38 -3.62
C PHE A 17 -16.22 -3.14 -4.03
N GLY A 18 -16.90 -4.16 -4.57
CA GLY A 18 -18.32 -4.05 -4.96
C GLY A 18 -18.53 -3.07 -6.12
N SER A 19 -19.51 -2.17 -5.95
CA SER A 19 -19.86 -1.16 -6.98
C SER A 19 -18.82 -0.05 -7.14
N HIS A 20 -17.84 0.04 -6.23
CA HIS A 20 -16.81 1.09 -6.21
C HIS A 20 -15.44 0.57 -6.66
N HIS A 21 -15.45 -0.46 -7.45
CA HIS A 21 -14.24 -0.99 -8.06
C HIS A 21 -13.70 -0.04 -9.14
N TRP A 22 -12.40 0.02 -9.26
CA TRP A 22 -11.77 0.73 -10.35
C TRP A 22 -12.05 0.06 -11.69
N SER A 23 -12.23 0.88 -12.70
CA SER A 23 -12.34 0.37 -14.07
C SER A 23 -10.98 -0.12 -14.59
N ARG A 24 -11.01 -1.02 -15.57
CA ARG A 24 -9.81 -1.43 -16.30
C ARG A 24 -9.04 -0.23 -16.85
N GLN A 25 -9.76 0.81 -17.31
CA GLN A 25 -9.15 2.03 -17.83
C GLN A 25 -8.47 2.84 -16.73
N SER A 26 -9.04 2.89 -15.53
CA SER A 26 -8.43 3.54 -14.37
C SER A 26 -7.07 2.89 -14.04
N PHE A 27 -7.01 1.55 -13.96
CA PHE A 27 -5.75 0.83 -13.78
C PHE A 27 -4.76 1.09 -14.91
N ALA A 28 -5.21 1.08 -16.17
CA ALA A 28 -4.33 1.34 -17.31
C ALA A 28 -3.72 2.76 -17.25
N ASN A 29 -4.50 3.74 -16.80
CA ASN A 29 -4.01 5.10 -16.60
C ASN A 29 -2.99 5.17 -15.46
N GLU A 30 -3.27 4.48 -14.34
CA GLU A 30 -2.37 4.43 -13.19
C GLU A 30 -1.03 3.74 -13.48
N LEU A 31 -1.01 2.74 -14.33
CA LEU A 31 0.24 2.12 -14.79
C LEU A 31 1.12 3.07 -15.63
N GLY A 32 0.54 4.13 -16.17
CA GLY A 32 1.26 5.23 -16.81
C GLY A 32 1.68 6.36 -15.87
N ASN A 33 1.25 6.34 -14.61
CA ASN A 33 1.60 7.34 -13.62
C ASN A 33 3.01 7.09 -13.08
N LEU A 34 3.93 8.07 -13.27
CA LEU A 34 5.32 7.94 -12.85
C LEU A 34 5.49 7.84 -11.31
N GLY A 35 4.55 8.35 -10.55
CA GLY A 35 4.52 8.20 -9.09
C GLY A 35 3.78 6.95 -8.61
N GLY A 36 3.15 6.21 -9.51
CA GLY A 36 2.38 5.02 -9.19
C GLY A 36 3.24 3.76 -9.13
N HIS A 37 3.09 2.99 -8.07
CA HIS A 37 3.82 1.74 -7.83
C HIS A 37 2.81 0.62 -7.54
N TYR A 38 2.57 -0.25 -8.54
CA TYR A 38 1.54 -1.29 -8.46
C TYR A 38 2.14 -2.68 -8.61
N TYR A 39 1.71 -3.61 -7.78
CA TYR A 39 2.24 -4.97 -7.67
C TYR A 39 1.12 -6.00 -7.71
N VAL A 40 1.42 -7.21 -8.15
CA VAL A 40 0.53 -8.36 -8.10
C VAL A 40 1.15 -9.46 -7.24
N ALA A 41 0.31 -10.21 -6.57
CA ALA A 41 0.67 -11.43 -5.87
C ALA A 41 0.12 -12.63 -6.64
N CYS A 42 1.01 -13.54 -7.04
CA CYS A 42 0.71 -14.67 -7.89
C CYS A 42 1.01 -15.99 -7.20
N GLU A 43 0.27 -17.04 -7.56
CA GLU A 43 0.61 -18.41 -7.21
C GLU A 43 1.91 -18.84 -7.89
N PRO A 44 2.84 -19.48 -7.16
CA PRO A 44 4.11 -19.91 -7.75
C PRO A 44 3.97 -21.02 -8.78
N THR A 45 2.86 -21.77 -8.75
CA THR A 45 2.67 -22.99 -9.56
C THR A 45 2.14 -22.72 -10.95
N ASP A 46 1.21 -21.79 -11.09
CA ASP A 46 0.51 -21.49 -12.34
C ASP A 46 0.53 -19.99 -12.71
N GLY A 47 1.06 -19.14 -11.83
CA GLY A 47 1.14 -17.70 -12.05
C GLY A 47 -0.18 -16.95 -11.83
N ARG A 48 -1.25 -17.61 -11.42
CA ARG A 48 -2.56 -17.01 -11.21
C ARG A 48 -2.49 -15.89 -10.16
N ILE A 49 -3.02 -14.72 -10.50
CA ILE A 49 -3.06 -13.57 -9.61
C ILE A 49 -4.15 -13.78 -8.54
N TYR A 50 -3.78 -13.68 -7.27
CA TYR A 50 -4.70 -13.78 -6.14
C TYR A 50 -4.85 -12.49 -5.33
N GLY A 51 -4.09 -11.47 -5.67
CA GLY A 51 -4.17 -10.18 -5.01
C GLY A 51 -3.26 -9.16 -5.65
N TYR A 52 -3.46 -7.92 -5.29
CA TYR A 52 -2.64 -6.80 -5.76
C TYR A 52 -2.65 -5.67 -4.74
N SER A 53 -1.66 -4.80 -4.84
CA SER A 53 -1.57 -3.57 -4.07
C SER A 53 -0.87 -2.48 -4.87
N GLY A 54 -1.00 -1.25 -4.40
CA GLY A 54 -0.28 -0.14 -4.99
C GLY A 54 -0.33 1.10 -4.13
N PHE A 55 0.66 1.97 -4.37
CA PHE A 55 0.76 3.25 -3.72
C PHE A 55 1.26 4.33 -4.69
N TRP A 56 0.99 5.57 -4.38
CA TRP A 56 1.62 6.74 -4.99
C TRP A 56 2.76 7.22 -4.12
N LEU A 57 3.88 7.58 -4.74
CA LEU A 57 4.93 8.35 -4.09
C LEU A 57 4.68 9.83 -4.36
N ILE A 58 4.37 10.59 -3.33
CA ILE A 58 4.14 12.04 -3.37
C ILE A 58 5.15 12.70 -2.44
N GLY A 59 6.20 13.28 -3.01
CA GLY A 59 7.34 13.74 -2.20
C GLY A 59 8.00 12.58 -1.46
N GLU A 60 7.92 12.57 -0.14
CA GLU A 60 8.46 11.52 0.73
C GLU A 60 7.36 10.64 1.35
N GLU A 61 6.14 10.72 0.85
CA GLU A 61 4.99 9.99 1.35
C GLU A 61 4.56 8.91 0.36
N ALA A 62 4.45 7.66 0.82
CA ALA A 62 3.86 6.57 0.05
C ALA A 62 2.38 6.44 0.46
N HIS A 63 1.49 6.91 -0.41
CA HIS A 63 0.04 6.84 -0.19
C HIS A 63 -0.50 5.54 -0.79
N ILE A 64 -0.87 4.57 0.04
CA ILE A 64 -1.48 3.32 -0.42
C ILE A 64 -2.85 3.64 -1.00
N THR A 65 -3.02 3.39 -2.30
CA THR A 65 -4.25 3.67 -3.05
C THR A 65 -5.18 2.47 -3.11
N THR A 66 -4.61 1.26 -3.11
CA THR A 66 -5.38 0.01 -3.18
C THR A 66 -4.61 -1.14 -2.55
N LEU A 67 -5.32 -2.08 -1.94
CA LEU A 67 -4.83 -3.39 -1.51
C LEU A 67 -6.00 -4.36 -1.51
N ALA A 68 -5.97 -5.35 -2.38
CA ALA A 68 -7.04 -6.34 -2.52
C ALA A 68 -6.51 -7.76 -2.56
N VAL A 69 -7.30 -8.67 -2.00
CA VAL A 69 -7.05 -10.12 -2.00
C VAL A 69 -8.33 -10.84 -2.42
N HIS A 70 -8.20 -11.72 -3.39
CA HIS A 70 -9.30 -12.59 -3.81
C HIS A 70 -9.88 -13.35 -2.60
N PRO A 71 -11.20 -13.48 -2.46
CA PRO A 71 -11.83 -14.09 -1.28
C PRO A 71 -11.27 -15.46 -0.90
N ASP A 72 -10.98 -16.30 -1.88
CA ASP A 72 -10.47 -17.67 -1.66
C ASP A 72 -9.06 -17.68 -1.05
N TYR A 73 -8.31 -16.58 -1.15
CA TYR A 73 -6.96 -16.43 -0.60
C TYR A 73 -6.89 -15.58 0.66
N ARG A 74 -8.07 -15.16 1.19
CA ARG A 74 -8.14 -14.46 2.48
C ARG A 74 -7.79 -15.40 3.63
N ARG A 75 -7.36 -14.84 4.76
CA ARG A 75 -6.92 -15.57 5.95
C ARG A 75 -5.69 -16.46 5.76
N MET A 76 -4.99 -16.29 4.64
CA MET A 76 -3.73 -16.97 4.29
C MET A 76 -2.54 -16.00 4.28
N HIS A 77 -2.64 -14.92 5.05
CA HIS A 77 -1.63 -13.86 5.14
C HIS A 77 -1.32 -13.13 3.81
N ALA A 78 -2.14 -13.30 2.77
CA ALA A 78 -1.92 -12.65 1.47
C ALA A 78 -1.90 -11.11 1.59
N GLY A 79 -2.83 -10.51 2.32
CA GLY A 79 -2.85 -9.07 2.58
C GLY A 79 -1.62 -8.57 3.35
N GLU A 80 -1.10 -9.37 4.29
CA GLU A 80 0.13 -9.05 5.02
C GLU A 80 1.35 -9.04 4.08
N ARG A 81 1.42 -9.99 3.15
CA ARG A 81 2.50 -10.05 2.15
C ARG A 81 2.47 -8.85 1.21
N LEU A 82 1.28 -8.46 0.73
CA LEU A 82 1.11 -7.28 -0.11
C LEU A 82 1.54 -6.01 0.63
N LEU A 83 1.09 -5.82 1.87
CA LEU A 83 1.49 -4.67 2.67
C LEU A 83 3.00 -4.63 2.93
N LEU A 84 3.61 -5.78 3.24
CA LEU A 84 5.07 -5.89 3.42
C LEU A 84 5.84 -5.57 2.13
N ASN A 85 5.30 -5.97 0.98
CA ASN A 85 5.83 -5.61 -0.33
C ASN A 85 5.76 -4.08 -0.55
N ASP A 86 4.64 -3.45 -0.21
CA ASP A 86 4.50 -2.00 -0.31
C ASP A 86 5.48 -1.27 0.61
N ILE A 87 5.66 -1.73 1.87
CA ILE A 87 6.67 -1.19 2.80
C ILE A 87 8.09 -1.33 2.20
N TYR A 88 8.41 -2.49 1.62
CA TYR A 88 9.70 -2.72 0.99
C TYR A 88 9.98 -1.75 -0.16
N TYR A 89 9.01 -1.59 -1.07
CA TYR A 89 9.19 -0.70 -2.21
C TYR A 89 9.09 0.77 -1.85
N ALA A 90 8.23 1.17 -0.90
CA ALA A 90 8.20 2.52 -0.36
C ALA A 90 9.57 2.94 0.20
N ASN A 91 10.21 2.06 0.98
CA ASN A 91 11.58 2.28 1.45
C ASN A 91 12.58 2.46 0.29
N ARG A 92 12.48 1.64 -0.77
CA ARG A 92 13.41 1.69 -1.92
C ARG A 92 13.25 2.91 -2.79
N VAL A 93 12.05 3.46 -2.89
CA VAL A 93 11.78 4.68 -3.68
C VAL A 93 11.95 5.97 -2.88
N GLY A 94 12.38 5.87 -1.61
CA GLY A 94 12.74 7.02 -0.79
C GLY A 94 11.58 7.61 0.02
N ALA A 95 10.50 6.88 0.24
CA ALA A 95 9.46 7.32 1.14
C ALA A 95 9.95 7.32 2.59
N ASN A 96 9.56 8.32 3.35
CA ASN A 96 9.78 8.43 4.78
C ASN A 96 8.56 8.00 5.59
N TRP A 97 7.37 8.15 5.03
CA TRP A 97 6.10 7.81 5.67
C TRP A 97 5.19 7.05 4.71
N MET A 98 4.26 6.28 5.31
CA MET A 98 3.17 5.66 4.56
C MET A 98 1.84 6.12 5.13
N THR A 99 0.87 6.34 4.24
CA THR A 99 -0.49 6.77 4.60
C THR A 99 -1.54 6.05 3.78
N LEU A 100 -2.75 6.02 4.28
CA LEU A 100 -3.91 5.50 3.57
C LEU A 100 -5.23 5.99 4.19
N GLU A 101 -6.31 5.86 3.44
CA GLU A 101 -7.68 5.93 3.92
C GLU A 101 -8.30 4.53 3.92
N VAL A 102 -9.02 4.21 5.00
CA VAL A 102 -9.73 2.94 5.14
C VAL A 102 -11.14 3.18 5.68
N ARG A 103 -12.15 2.52 5.12
CA ARG A 103 -13.53 2.59 5.60
C ARG A 103 -13.61 2.30 7.11
N VAL A 104 -14.40 3.08 7.82
CA VAL A 104 -14.62 2.86 9.26
C VAL A 104 -15.23 1.47 9.51
N SER A 105 -16.04 0.96 8.57
CA SER A 105 -16.62 -0.40 8.64
C SER A 105 -15.63 -1.53 8.34
N ASN A 106 -14.48 -1.24 7.70
CA ASN A 106 -13.50 -2.28 7.34
C ASN A 106 -12.53 -2.60 8.48
N GLU A 107 -13.06 -3.14 9.57
CA GLU A 107 -12.23 -3.51 10.74
C GLU A 107 -11.09 -4.48 10.40
N THR A 108 -11.27 -5.34 9.41
CA THR A 108 -10.25 -6.33 9.03
C THR A 108 -9.02 -5.64 8.46
N ALA A 109 -9.21 -4.69 7.56
CA ALA A 109 -8.10 -3.91 6.99
C ALA A 109 -7.47 -2.99 8.06
N GLN A 110 -8.29 -2.35 8.90
CA GLN A 110 -7.76 -1.54 10.02
C GLN A 110 -6.83 -2.36 10.92
N LYS A 111 -7.25 -3.57 11.34
CA LYS A 111 -6.43 -4.48 12.17
C LYS A 111 -5.12 -4.85 11.47
N LEU A 112 -5.15 -5.05 10.15
CA LEU A 112 -3.94 -5.31 9.37
C LEU A 112 -2.98 -4.12 9.45
N TYR A 113 -3.43 -2.92 9.13
CA TYR A 113 -2.57 -1.73 9.13
C TYR A 113 -2.04 -1.38 10.52
N LEU A 114 -2.89 -1.42 11.55
CA LEU A 114 -2.49 -1.17 12.94
C LEU A 114 -1.42 -2.19 13.42
N LYS A 115 -1.53 -3.46 13.01
CA LYS A 115 -0.54 -4.51 13.30
C LYS A 115 0.85 -4.15 12.76
N TYR A 116 0.92 -3.43 11.64
CA TYR A 116 2.15 -3.01 10.98
C TYR A 116 2.56 -1.56 11.30
N GLY A 117 2.08 -1.01 12.41
CA GLY A 117 2.56 0.27 12.96
C GLY A 117 1.89 1.52 12.39
N PHE A 118 0.85 1.37 11.58
CA PHE A 118 0.01 2.51 11.23
C PHE A 118 -0.77 2.99 12.46
N LYS A 119 -0.98 4.29 12.57
CA LYS A 119 -1.72 4.95 13.65
C LYS A 119 -2.83 5.80 13.05
N SER A 120 -3.97 5.87 13.73
CA SER A 120 -5.06 6.75 13.31
C SER A 120 -4.72 8.20 13.64
N LEU A 121 -4.75 9.07 12.62
CA LEU A 121 -4.61 10.50 12.78
C LEU A 121 -5.95 11.24 12.79
N GLY A 122 -7.03 10.60 12.37
CA GLY A 122 -8.35 11.21 12.34
C GLY A 122 -9.31 10.55 11.36
N LEU A 123 -10.38 11.26 11.08
CA LEU A 123 -11.44 10.82 10.16
C LEU A 123 -11.65 11.87 9.07
N ARG A 124 -11.80 11.41 7.82
CA ARG A 124 -12.36 12.21 6.73
C ARG A 124 -13.87 11.92 6.65
N ARG A 125 -14.70 12.91 6.94
CA ARG A 125 -16.14 12.77 6.92
C ARG A 125 -16.69 12.62 5.51
N ASN A 126 -17.65 11.69 5.33
CA ASN A 126 -18.31 11.43 4.06
C ASN A 126 -17.33 11.22 2.89
N TYR A 127 -16.23 10.53 3.15
CA TYR A 127 -15.16 10.34 2.18
C TYR A 127 -15.59 9.43 1.02
N TYR A 128 -16.28 8.33 1.36
CA TYR A 128 -16.77 7.38 0.37
C TYR A 128 -18.15 7.82 -0.14
N GLN A 129 -18.21 8.21 -1.41
CA GLN A 129 -19.39 8.84 -2.00
C GLN A 129 -20.58 7.90 -2.17
N ASP A 130 -20.31 6.59 -2.23
CA ASP A 130 -21.32 5.55 -2.40
C ASP A 130 -22.37 5.51 -1.29
N ASN A 131 -21.92 5.64 -0.05
CA ASN A 131 -22.76 5.53 1.13
C ASN A 131 -22.50 6.64 2.16
N SER A 132 -21.72 7.65 1.78
CA SER A 132 -21.29 8.74 2.67
C SER A 132 -20.56 8.25 3.91
N GLU A 133 -19.90 7.09 3.83
CA GLU A 133 -19.12 6.54 4.91
C GLU A 133 -17.86 7.36 5.16
N ASP A 134 -17.49 7.49 6.44
CA ASP A 134 -16.24 8.12 6.84
C ASP A 134 -15.05 7.22 6.53
N ALA A 135 -13.91 7.81 6.23
CA ALA A 135 -12.63 7.13 6.18
C ALA A 135 -11.80 7.43 7.42
N MET A 136 -11.19 6.39 7.98
CA MET A 136 -10.11 6.54 8.93
C MET A 136 -8.81 6.82 8.17
N VAL A 137 -8.12 7.90 8.54
CA VAL A 137 -6.80 8.23 7.98
C VAL A 137 -5.74 7.59 8.85
N LEU A 138 -4.93 6.74 8.25
CA LEU A 138 -3.87 6.02 8.92
C LEU A 138 -2.50 6.46 8.39
N TRP A 139 -1.53 6.61 9.32
CA TRP A 139 -0.14 6.99 9.01
C TRP A 139 0.83 6.13 9.79
N THR A 140 2.00 5.89 9.21
CA THR A 140 3.15 5.33 9.96
C THR A 140 3.95 6.43 10.65
N GLU A 141 4.73 6.08 11.65
CA GLU A 141 5.93 6.85 11.98
C GLU A 141 6.92 6.79 10.81
N ASN A 142 8.05 7.50 10.92
CA ASN A 142 9.06 7.41 9.89
C ASN A 142 9.48 5.94 9.69
N ILE A 143 9.34 5.42 8.46
CA ILE A 143 9.63 4.00 8.16
C ILE A 143 11.12 3.64 8.30
N HIS A 144 11.99 4.66 8.41
CA HIS A 144 13.43 4.48 8.68
C HIS A 144 13.76 4.41 10.17
N ASP A 145 12.80 4.71 11.05
CA ASP A 145 13.02 4.64 12.50
C ASP A 145 13.35 3.21 12.95
N PRO A 146 14.30 3.05 13.88
CA PRO A 146 14.67 1.74 14.41
C PRO A 146 13.51 0.96 14.97
N ASP A 147 12.58 1.61 15.67
CA ASP A 147 11.42 0.98 16.28
C ASP A 147 10.43 0.48 15.24
N PHE A 148 10.17 1.25 14.18
CA PHE A 148 9.33 0.81 13.07
C PHE A 148 9.95 -0.41 12.36
N LYS A 149 11.25 -0.33 12.04
CA LYS A 149 11.99 -1.44 11.43
C LYS A 149 11.98 -2.70 12.30
N ALA A 150 12.18 -2.55 13.61
CA ALA A 150 12.14 -3.66 14.55
C ALA A 150 10.74 -4.31 14.60
N LEU A 151 9.68 -3.50 14.64
CA LEU A 151 8.30 -4.00 14.58
C LEU A 151 8.05 -4.81 13.31
N VAL A 152 8.38 -4.25 12.14
CA VAL A 152 8.15 -4.94 10.86
C VAL A 152 8.95 -6.24 10.77
N ARG A 153 10.22 -6.23 11.20
CA ARG A 153 11.05 -7.45 11.25
C ARG A 153 10.48 -8.53 12.17
N GLN A 154 9.94 -8.13 13.33
CA GLN A 154 9.26 -9.05 14.22
C GLN A 154 8.06 -9.70 13.51
N ARG A 155 7.22 -8.91 12.82
CA ARG A 155 6.05 -9.45 12.08
C ARG A 155 6.47 -10.41 10.95
N ILE A 156 7.56 -10.10 10.26
CA ILE A 156 8.12 -11.01 9.24
C ILE A 156 8.60 -12.33 9.87
N ALA A 157 9.23 -12.28 11.04
CA ALA A 157 9.67 -13.48 11.74
C ALA A 157 8.47 -14.37 12.12
N GLU A 158 7.37 -13.75 12.60
CA GLU A 158 6.12 -14.47 12.88
C GLU A 158 5.56 -15.15 11.61
N LEU A 159 5.66 -14.50 10.43
CA LEU A 159 5.23 -15.09 9.15
C LEU A 159 6.18 -16.17 8.65
N LYS A 160 7.49 -16.09 8.92
CA LYS A 160 8.47 -17.12 8.54
C LYS A 160 8.24 -18.44 9.28
N GLU A 161 7.79 -18.39 10.52
CA GLU A 161 7.42 -19.59 11.26
C GLU A 161 6.30 -20.39 10.58
N ILE A 162 5.49 -19.73 9.75
CA ILE A 162 4.46 -20.36 8.90
C ILE A 162 4.91 -20.51 7.44
N HIS A 163 6.22 -20.51 7.17
CA HIS A 163 6.86 -20.74 5.88
C HIS A 163 6.48 -19.77 4.73
N LEU A 164 6.18 -18.51 5.02
CA LEU A 164 5.55 -17.62 4.05
C LEU A 164 6.37 -16.43 3.55
N PHE A 165 7.53 -16.07 4.15
CA PHE A 165 8.24 -14.85 3.71
C PHE A 165 9.77 -14.95 3.81
N ALA A 166 10.48 -14.41 2.78
CA ALA A 166 11.94 -14.48 2.70
C ALA A 166 12.67 -13.12 2.59
N ILE A 167 11.93 -11.99 2.48
CA ILE A 167 12.55 -10.69 2.17
C ILE A 167 12.50 -9.77 3.39
N ASP A 168 13.67 -9.22 3.83
CA ASP A 168 13.73 -8.10 4.75
C ASP A 168 13.42 -6.81 3.97
N PRO A 169 12.35 -6.07 4.33
CA PRO A 169 12.01 -4.81 3.66
C PRO A 169 13.05 -3.72 3.89
N PHE A 170 13.93 -3.88 4.85
CA PHE A 170 15.00 -2.95 5.15
C PHE A 170 16.37 -3.64 5.03
N PRO A 171 16.84 -3.96 3.80
CA PRO A 171 18.17 -4.50 3.63
C PRO A 171 19.19 -3.50 4.21
N GLU A 172 20.15 -3.99 4.98
CA GLU A 172 21.21 -3.16 5.54
C GLU A 172 21.89 -2.38 4.40
N ASP A 173 22.01 -1.06 4.56
CA ASP A 173 22.83 -0.23 3.69
C ASP A 173 24.29 -0.72 3.81
N LYS A 174 24.71 -1.52 2.85
CA LYS A 174 26.14 -1.76 2.66
C LYS A 174 26.74 -0.45 2.20
N GLY A 175 27.36 0.27 3.17
CA GLY A 175 27.86 1.62 3.11
C GLY A 175 28.27 2.08 1.70
N GLY A 176 27.67 3.18 1.26
CA GLY A 176 27.95 3.82 -0.01
C GLY A 176 27.47 5.26 -0.03
N ALA A 177 28.42 6.18 0.30
CA ALA A 177 28.51 7.56 -0.15
C ALA A 177 27.28 8.49 0.05
N THR A 178 27.39 9.30 1.06
CA THR A 178 26.73 10.61 1.24
C THR A 178 26.84 11.45 -0.03
N THR A 179 25.72 11.63 -0.74
CA THR A 179 25.60 12.76 -1.68
C THR A 179 24.69 13.80 -1.06
N ARG A 180 25.30 14.87 -0.58
CA ARG A 180 24.59 16.09 -0.17
C ARG A 180 23.79 16.60 -1.37
N ALA A 181 22.48 16.57 -1.28
CA ALA A 181 21.60 17.33 -2.15
C ALA A 181 21.30 18.68 -1.49
N ALA A 182 21.40 19.73 -2.31
CA ALA A 182 21.34 21.12 -1.96
C ALA A 182 19.96 21.54 -1.46
N GLU A 183 19.97 22.49 -0.53
CA GLU A 183 18.81 23.26 -0.09
C GLU A 183 18.11 23.92 -1.29
N SER A 184 16.81 23.65 -1.45
CA SER A 184 15.95 24.50 -2.25
C SER A 184 14.58 24.64 -1.58
N LYS A 185 14.33 25.89 -1.22
CA LYS A 185 13.11 26.60 -0.86
C LYS A 185 11.79 25.85 -1.00
N SER A 186 11.02 25.90 0.08
CA SER A 186 9.59 25.59 0.17
C SER A 186 8.80 26.35 -0.91
N PRO A 187 7.84 25.74 -1.56
CA PRO A 187 6.69 26.44 -2.10
C PRO A 187 5.48 26.28 -1.19
N GLU A 188 4.77 27.40 -1.06
CA GLU A 188 3.49 27.61 -0.40
C GLU A 188 2.42 26.60 -0.84
N SER A 189 1.55 26.33 0.13
CA SER A 189 0.22 25.73 0.03
C SER A 189 -0.41 25.72 -1.37
N ALA A 190 -0.60 24.51 -1.93
CA ALA A 190 -1.57 24.28 -2.98
C ALA A 190 -2.67 23.36 -2.42
N GLU A 191 -3.83 23.97 -2.23
CA GLU A 191 -5.10 23.30 -2.03
C GLU A 191 -5.44 22.40 -3.23
N SER A 192 -6.23 21.38 -2.93
CA SER A 192 -6.89 20.42 -3.82
C SER A 192 -6.05 19.21 -4.28
N SER A 193 -6.09 18.17 -3.47
CA SER A 193 -5.98 16.80 -4.00
C SER A 193 -7.14 16.56 -4.96
N PRO A 194 -6.91 16.00 -6.15
CA PRO A 194 -8.01 15.60 -7.01
C PRO A 194 -8.80 14.50 -6.31
N GLN A 195 -10.09 14.78 -6.09
CA GLN A 195 -11.03 13.74 -5.70
C GLN A 195 -11.03 12.71 -6.82
N MET A 196 -10.45 11.54 -6.58
CA MET A 196 -10.69 10.42 -7.47
C MET A 196 -12.12 9.97 -7.26
N GLU A 197 -12.94 10.12 -8.31
CA GLU A 197 -14.20 9.42 -8.42
C GLU A 197 -13.91 7.92 -8.40
N VAL A 198 -14.32 7.30 -7.33
CA VAL A 198 -14.30 5.84 -7.14
C VAL A 198 -15.70 5.31 -7.45
#